data_7af742d0b532077f076c90a75ad9caed
#
_entry.id   7af742d0b532077f076c90a75ad9caed
#
_cell.length_a   1.000
_cell.length_b   1.000
_cell.length_c   1.000
_cell.angle_alpha   90.00
_cell.angle_beta   90.00
_cell.angle_gamma   90.00
#
_symmetry.space_group_name_H-M   'P 1'
#
loop_
_entity.id
_entity.type
_entity.pdbx_description
1 polymer ?
#
loop_
_entity_poly.entity_id
_entity_poly.type
_entity_poly.pdbx_seq_one_letter_code
_entity_poly.pdbx_strand_id
1 'polypeptide(L)'
;MSNSGTHIPNKLKPLSVKTIFIAISGGVDSVVLLDLLSKNHSNIHLLHVNYHLRGEESNADEQLIRKLATKYTVSISVQNFDMGKHLSENGGNLQNAARKIRYDFFSQNVCKDDVLMTAHHLDDQMETFFMHLTRKSGIAGMSCMAEKNGNHWRPLLGFRKSELYKYAKENHLEFREDQSNSENKYLRNRWRNEWIPMMEKANIQLAESVRVLVKAFQTERGFLEKENQSTLNSIHESGVWSFSSFDKTNEEGRYLIAKKLGLRASELEELTALRQAEKSKKLEVKRENLMIWNDGDAFVFSEEKETKIPELLIETIQYLPKNFNKKSIFLDSKKISAALSVRKWREGDRISPVGMEGSQLVSDIIKDGKISVQDKAEVLVVEDDEEIVWVVGLKVGGRKIADSLTEEIVKISIKNLNIYI
;
A
#
# COMPACT_ATOMS: atom_id res chain seq x y z
N MET A 1 -22.60 -43.82 -8.63
CA MET A 1 -21.82 -42.80 -7.89
C MET A 1 -20.62 -42.48 -8.76
N SER A 2 -20.76 -41.49 -9.63
CA SER A 2 -19.74 -41.10 -10.60
C SER A 2 -18.64 -40.35 -9.85
N ASN A 3 -17.46 -40.96 -9.77
CA ASN A 3 -16.23 -40.34 -9.29
C ASN A 3 -15.78 -39.31 -10.34
N SER A 4 -16.36 -38.11 -10.28
CA SER A 4 -15.91 -36.97 -11.10
C SER A 4 -14.64 -36.36 -10.49
N GLY A 5 -13.61 -37.19 -10.33
CA GLY A 5 -12.28 -36.69 -10.02
C GLY A 5 -11.83 -35.76 -11.16
N THR A 6 -11.66 -34.51 -10.88
CA THR A 6 -11.05 -33.56 -11.81
C THR A 6 -9.64 -34.06 -12.11
N HIS A 7 -9.45 -34.67 -13.27
CA HIS A 7 -8.14 -35.17 -13.69
C HIS A 7 -7.30 -33.97 -14.15
N ILE A 8 -6.09 -33.84 -13.60
CA ILE A 8 -5.14 -32.81 -14.06
C ILE A 8 -4.90 -33.04 -15.54
N PRO A 9 -5.15 -32.05 -16.41
CA PRO A 9 -4.91 -32.19 -17.84
C PRO A 9 -3.41 -32.42 -18.07
N ASN A 10 -3.08 -33.26 -19.04
CA ASN A 10 -1.66 -33.52 -19.37
C ASN A 10 -0.87 -32.28 -19.80
N LYS A 11 -1.56 -31.18 -20.09
CA LYS A 11 -0.99 -29.89 -20.51
C LYS A 11 -1.96 -28.74 -20.25
N LEU A 12 -1.45 -27.58 -19.91
CA LEU A 12 -2.23 -26.34 -19.87
C LEU A 12 -2.45 -25.78 -21.30
N LYS A 13 -3.55 -25.03 -21.48
CA LYS A 13 -3.86 -24.43 -22.79
C LYS A 13 -2.75 -23.45 -23.20
N PRO A 14 -2.42 -23.36 -24.49
CA PRO A 14 -1.49 -22.37 -25.00
C PRO A 14 -1.88 -20.95 -24.61
N LEU A 15 -0.89 -20.14 -24.27
CA LEU A 15 -1.07 -18.75 -23.86
C LEU A 15 -0.34 -17.84 -24.84
N SER A 16 -1.00 -16.77 -25.26
CA SER A 16 -0.38 -15.72 -26.08
C SER A 16 0.22 -14.65 -25.17
N VAL A 17 1.38 -14.93 -24.59
CA VAL A 17 2.13 -14.03 -23.71
C VAL A 17 3.60 -14.03 -24.12
N LYS A 18 4.35 -12.96 -23.77
CA LYS A 18 5.76 -12.82 -24.14
C LYS A 18 6.63 -13.83 -23.42
N THR A 19 6.54 -13.89 -22.11
CA THR A 19 7.31 -14.82 -21.27
C THR A 19 6.44 -15.32 -20.13
N ILE A 20 6.56 -16.61 -19.80
CA ILE A 20 5.95 -17.23 -18.61
C ILE A 20 7.01 -17.35 -17.52
N PHE A 21 6.87 -16.59 -16.47
CA PHE A 21 7.70 -16.72 -15.27
C PHE A 21 7.05 -17.68 -14.28
N ILE A 22 7.78 -18.68 -13.83
CA ILE A 22 7.32 -19.65 -12.83
C ILE A 22 8.08 -19.42 -11.53
N ALA A 23 7.36 -19.08 -10.45
CA ALA A 23 7.92 -19.10 -9.11
C ALA A 23 8.08 -20.56 -8.67
N ILE A 24 9.34 -21.03 -8.60
CA ILE A 24 9.66 -22.43 -8.33
C ILE A 24 10.38 -22.60 -6.99
N SER A 25 9.89 -23.55 -6.18
CA SER A 25 10.47 -23.89 -4.86
C SER A 25 11.21 -25.24 -4.84
N GLY A 26 11.06 -26.04 -5.90
CA GLY A 26 11.52 -27.43 -5.93
C GLY A 26 10.54 -28.44 -5.32
N GLY A 27 9.47 -27.98 -4.66
CA GLY A 27 8.38 -28.81 -4.16
C GLY A 27 7.47 -29.33 -5.27
N VAL A 28 6.72 -30.41 -4.97
CA VAL A 28 5.85 -31.12 -5.93
C VAL A 28 4.96 -30.20 -6.74
N ASP A 29 4.31 -29.23 -6.09
CA ASP A 29 3.32 -28.32 -6.72
C ASP A 29 3.97 -27.50 -7.83
N SER A 30 5.14 -26.90 -7.55
CA SER A 30 5.88 -26.07 -8.49
C SER A 30 6.52 -26.86 -9.64
N VAL A 31 6.95 -28.08 -9.36
CA VAL A 31 7.53 -28.99 -10.37
C VAL A 31 6.43 -29.51 -11.33
N VAL A 32 5.24 -29.86 -10.79
CA VAL A 32 4.08 -30.21 -11.62
C VAL A 32 3.67 -29.04 -12.52
N LEU A 33 3.66 -27.82 -12.00
CA LEU A 33 3.35 -26.64 -12.81
C LEU A 33 4.35 -26.46 -13.96
N LEU A 34 5.66 -26.62 -13.69
CA LEU A 34 6.70 -26.57 -14.71
C LEU A 34 6.49 -27.62 -15.79
N ASP A 35 6.26 -28.88 -15.40
CA ASP A 35 6.05 -29.98 -16.34
C ASP A 35 4.83 -29.76 -17.25
N LEU A 36 3.71 -29.32 -16.68
CA LEU A 36 2.48 -29.02 -17.43
C LEU A 36 2.66 -27.89 -18.45
N LEU A 37 3.42 -26.85 -18.10
CA LEU A 37 3.66 -25.71 -18.98
C LEU A 37 4.67 -26.03 -20.08
N SER A 38 5.74 -26.75 -19.75
CA SER A 38 6.82 -27.09 -20.70
C SER A 38 6.33 -27.92 -21.90
N LYS A 39 5.22 -28.62 -21.75
CA LYS A 39 4.59 -29.40 -22.84
C LYS A 39 3.98 -28.56 -23.97
N ASN A 40 3.71 -27.27 -23.73
CA ASN A 40 3.05 -26.39 -24.69
C ASN A 40 3.70 -25.02 -24.86
N HIS A 41 4.66 -24.68 -24.02
CA HIS A 41 5.28 -23.37 -24.01
C HIS A 41 6.80 -23.51 -24.02
N SER A 42 7.46 -22.78 -24.91
CA SER A 42 8.92 -22.75 -25.02
C SER A 42 9.54 -21.56 -24.30
N ASN A 43 8.79 -20.47 -24.07
CA ASN A 43 9.30 -19.27 -23.45
C ASN A 43 8.99 -19.21 -21.96
N ILE A 44 9.65 -20.09 -21.20
CA ILE A 44 9.50 -20.20 -19.75
C ILE A 44 10.78 -19.72 -19.08
N HIS A 45 10.63 -18.95 -17.99
CA HIS A 45 11.70 -18.50 -17.13
C HIS A 45 11.39 -18.85 -15.66
N LEU A 46 12.32 -19.52 -14.98
CA LEU A 46 12.15 -19.90 -13.59
C LEU A 46 12.65 -18.78 -12.66
N LEU A 47 11.90 -18.50 -11.60
CA LEU A 47 12.28 -17.58 -10.53
C LEU A 47 12.38 -18.35 -9.21
N HIS A 48 13.56 -18.37 -8.62
CA HIS A 48 13.83 -19.00 -7.33
C HIS A 48 14.46 -18.03 -6.35
N VAL A 49 14.05 -18.08 -5.08
CA VAL A 49 14.69 -17.36 -3.98
C VAL A 49 15.22 -18.35 -2.96
N ASN A 50 16.55 -18.39 -2.82
CA ASN A 50 17.21 -19.17 -1.77
C ASN A 50 17.42 -18.28 -0.54
N TYR A 51 16.72 -18.59 0.54
CA TYR A 51 16.78 -17.82 1.80
C TYR A 51 17.88 -18.27 2.76
N HIS A 52 18.61 -19.33 2.44
CA HIS A 52 19.64 -19.96 3.27
C HIS A 52 19.19 -20.32 4.70
N LEU A 53 17.87 -20.55 4.91
CA LEU A 53 17.29 -20.85 6.23
C LEU A 53 17.62 -22.25 6.73
N ARG A 54 17.91 -23.19 5.82
CA ARG A 54 18.13 -24.62 6.13
C ARG A 54 19.52 -25.11 5.70
N GLY A 55 20.48 -24.20 5.54
CA GLY A 55 21.85 -24.55 5.16
C GLY A 55 21.91 -25.40 3.88
N GLU A 56 22.50 -26.61 3.98
CA GLU A 56 22.69 -27.52 2.85
C GLU A 56 21.38 -27.94 2.15
N GLU A 57 20.27 -28.05 2.88
CA GLU A 57 18.99 -28.39 2.27
C GLU A 57 18.49 -27.28 1.33
N SER A 58 18.68 -26.02 1.70
CA SER A 58 18.34 -24.88 0.82
C SER A 58 19.18 -24.89 -0.45
N ASN A 59 20.45 -25.26 -0.35
CA ASN A 59 21.35 -25.40 -1.49
C ASN A 59 20.95 -26.60 -2.39
N ALA A 60 20.54 -27.72 -1.78
CA ALA A 60 20.05 -28.88 -2.52
C ALA A 60 18.74 -28.60 -3.28
N ASP A 61 17.85 -27.78 -2.72
CA ASP A 61 16.65 -27.30 -3.43
C ASP A 61 17.03 -26.49 -4.68
N GLU A 62 17.98 -25.54 -4.55
CA GLU A 62 18.49 -24.77 -5.68
C GLU A 62 19.15 -25.66 -6.75
N GLN A 63 19.96 -26.65 -6.33
CA GLN A 63 20.60 -27.59 -7.27
C GLN A 63 19.57 -28.39 -8.06
N LEU A 64 18.50 -28.89 -7.40
CA LEU A 64 17.40 -29.56 -8.08
C LEU A 64 16.75 -28.65 -9.12
N ILE A 65 16.46 -27.39 -8.76
CA ILE A 65 15.81 -26.46 -9.66
C ILE A 65 16.69 -26.16 -10.89
N ARG A 66 18.01 -25.99 -10.70
CA ARG A 66 18.96 -25.82 -11.81
C ARG A 66 19.00 -27.06 -12.72
N LYS A 67 18.97 -28.28 -12.14
CA LYS A 67 18.84 -29.52 -12.89
C LYS A 67 17.56 -29.58 -13.71
N LEU A 68 16.44 -29.17 -13.11
CA LEU A 68 15.14 -29.08 -13.80
C LEU A 68 15.17 -28.04 -14.93
N ALA A 69 15.77 -26.87 -14.73
CA ALA A 69 15.93 -25.85 -15.75
C ALA A 69 16.68 -26.42 -16.97
N THR A 70 17.75 -27.17 -16.75
CA THR A 70 18.50 -27.86 -17.81
C THR A 70 17.65 -28.93 -18.48
N LYS A 71 16.96 -29.79 -17.71
CA LYS A 71 16.10 -30.88 -18.23
C LYS A 71 15.00 -30.34 -19.16
N TYR A 72 14.35 -29.23 -18.77
CA TYR A 72 13.26 -28.64 -19.55
C TYR A 72 13.73 -27.57 -20.54
N THR A 73 15.03 -27.32 -20.64
CA THR A 73 15.64 -26.32 -21.53
C THR A 73 15.02 -24.94 -21.33
N VAL A 74 14.87 -24.52 -20.07
CA VAL A 74 14.30 -23.23 -19.66
C VAL A 74 15.32 -22.38 -18.93
N SER A 75 15.19 -21.06 -19.00
CA SER A 75 16.07 -20.13 -18.28
C SER A 75 15.69 -20.01 -16.81
N ILE A 76 16.62 -19.56 -15.97
CA ILE A 76 16.43 -19.41 -14.53
C ILE A 76 17.15 -18.17 -13.99
N SER A 77 16.46 -17.45 -13.10
CA SER A 77 17.04 -16.45 -12.20
C SER A 77 16.93 -16.92 -10.75
N VAL A 78 18.04 -16.83 -10.02
CA VAL A 78 18.10 -17.19 -8.60
C VAL A 78 18.51 -15.97 -7.80
N GLN A 79 17.75 -15.64 -6.77
CA GLN A 79 18.12 -14.65 -5.77
C GLN A 79 18.56 -15.36 -4.49
N ASN A 80 19.79 -15.14 -4.08
CA ASN A 80 20.29 -15.56 -2.78
C ASN A 80 20.04 -14.45 -1.75
N PHE A 81 19.47 -14.80 -0.60
CA PHE A 81 19.12 -13.84 0.45
C PHE A 81 19.37 -14.44 1.83
N ASP A 82 20.24 -13.77 2.61
CA ASP A 82 20.50 -14.18 4.00
C ASP A 82 19.38 -13.69 4.92
N MET A 83 18.38 -14.54 5.10
CA MET A 83 17.23 -14.25 5.95
C MET A 83 17.59 -14.19 7.43
N GLY A 84 18.58 -14.96 7.87
CA GLY A 84 19.05 -14.96 9.26
C GLY A 84 19.62 -13.59 9.64
N LYS A 85 20.51 -13.06 8.81
CA LYS A 85 21.07 -11.72 8.98
C LYS A 85 19.98 -10.63 8.94
N HIS A 86 19.08 -10.71 7.97
CA HIS A 86 17.98 -9.73 7.82
C HIS A 86 17.10 -9.66 9.07
N LEU A 87 16.71 -10.80 9.65
CA LEU A 87 15.87 -10.84 10.85
C LEU A 87 16.60 -10.37 12.10
N SER A 88 17.91 -10.61 12.19
CA SER A 88 18.73 -10.13 13.31
C SER A 88 18.87 -8.61 13.32
N GLU A 89 18.93 -7.97 12.15
CA GLU A 89 19.10 -6.53 12.00
C GLU A 89 17.77 -5.76 12.05
N ASN A 90 16.71 -6.29 11.46
CA ASN A 90 15.43 -5.59 11.28
C ASN A 90 14.28 -6.14 12.13
N GLY A 91 14.45 -7.29 12.77
CA GLY A 91 13.39 -7.98 13.47
C GLY A 91 12.25 -8.43 12.55
N GLY A 92 11.08 -8.70 13.13
CA GLY A 92 9.86 -8.96 12.38
C GLY A 92 9.48 -10.44 12.22
N ASN A 93 8.44 -10.68 11.44
CA ASN A 93 7.93 -12.01 11.18
C ASN A 93 8.57 -12.62 9.93
N LEU A 94 9.20 -13.80 10.09
CA LEU A 94 9.89 -14.53 9.02
C LEU A 94 9.03 -14.71 7.75
N GLN A 95 7.76 -15.11 7.90
CA GLN A 95 6.90 -15.39 6.76
C GLN A 95 6.56 -14.12 5.97
N ASN A 96 6.34 -13.00 6.68
CA ASN A 96 6.05 -11.71 6.05
C ASN A 96 7.29 -11.17 5.33
N ALA A 97 8.47 -11.25 5.95
CA ALA A 97 9.74 -10.85 5.35
C ALA A 97 10.04 -11.67 4.08
N ALA A 98 9.96 -13.01 4.18
CA ALA A 98 10.17 -13.90 3.04
C ALA A 98 9.17 -13.64 1.90
N ARG A 99 7.90 -13.36 2.24
CA ARG A 99 6.89 -12.99 1.26
C ARG A 99 7.25 -11.67 0.55
N LYS A 100 7.61 -10.64 1.30
CA LYS A 100 7.98 -9.33 0.73
C LYS A 100 9.16 -9.48 -0.23
N ILE A 101 10.27 -10.06 0.21
CA ILE A 101 11.47 -10.27 -0.60
C ILE A 101 11.16 -11.03 -1.89
N ARG A 102 10.34 -12.09 -1.80
CA ARG A 102 9.92 -12.86 -2.96
C ARG A 102 9.15 -12.03 -3.97
N TYR A 103 8.18 -11.22 -3.52
CA TYR A 103 7.38 -10.40 -4.44
C TYR A 103 8.19 -9.22 -5.00
N ASP A 104 9.12 -8.66 -4.23
CA ASP A 104 10.05 -7.63 -4.70
C ASP A 104 10.94 -8.20 -5.83
N PHE A 105 11.47 -9.42 -5.65
CA PHE A 105 12.22 -10.12 -6.70
C PHE A 105 11.38 -10.40 -7.95
N PHE A 106 10.13 -10.83 -7.77
CA PHE A 106 9.23 -11.07 -8.89
C PHE A 106 8.94 -9.77 -9.67
N SER A 107 8.68 -8.67 -8.98
CA SER A 107 8.40 -7.38 -9.60
C SER A 107 9.59 -6.81 -10.39
N GLN A 108 10.81 -7.13 -10.00
CA GLN A 108 12.03 -6.74 -10.72
C GLN A 108 12.25 -7.52 -12.02
N ASN A 109 11.69 -8.73 -12.12
CA ASN A 109 11.92 -9.63 -13.26
C ASN A 109 10.74 -9.69 -14.23
N VAL A 110 9.51 -9.48 -13.76
CA VAL A 110 8.27 -9.70 -14.54
C VAL A 110 7.74 -8.36 -15.04
N CYS A 111 7.75 -8.16 -16.35
CA CYS A 111 7.23 -6.96 -16.99
C CYS A 111 5.70 -7.06 -17.22
N LYS A 112 5.09 -5.96 -17.69
CA LYS A 112 3.63 -5.86 -17.90
C LYS A 112 3.07 -6.89 -18.89
N ASP A 113 3.85 -7.24 -19.92
CA ASP A 113 3.42 -8.17 -20.98
C ASP A 113 3.76 -9.63 -20.67
N ASP A 114 4.40 -9.88 -19.53
CA ASP A 114 4.73 -11.21 -19.04
C ASP A 114 3.66 -11.73 -18.08
N VAL A 115 3.69 -13.04 -17.80
CA VAL A 115 2.82 -13.67 -16.81
C VAL A 115 3.66 -14.34 -15.73
N LEU A 116 3.39 -14.02 -14.48
CA LEU A 116 3.92 -14.74 -13.32
C LEU A 116 2.96 -15.89 -12.96
N MET A 117 3.47 -17.09 -12.84
CA MET A 117 2.70 -18.24 -12.39
C MET A 117 3.20 -18.77 -11.05
N THR A 118 2.26 -19.09 -10.17
CA THR A 118 2.53 -19.74 -8.89
C THR A 118 1.68 -21.00 -8.74
N ALA A 119 2.23 -22.01 -8.10
CA ALA A 119 1.64 -23.33 -7.96
C ALA A 119 0.68 -23.47 -6.75
N HIS A 120 -0.08 -22.42 -6.43
CA HIS A 120 -1.12 -22.53 -5.40
C HIS A 120 -2.22 -23.48 -5.87
N HIS A 121 -2.72 -24.30 -4.94
CA HIS A 121 -3.68 -25.35 -5.20
C HIS A 121 -4.91 -25.24 -4.27
N LEU A 122 -5.89 -26.13 -4.41
CA LEU A 122 -7.17 -26.05 -3.69
C LEU A 122 -6.99 -26.16 -2.18
N ASP A 123 -6.03 -26.94 -1.70
CA ASP A 123 -5.76 -27.04 -0.25
C ASP A 123 -5.25 -25.70 0.31
N ASP A 124 -4.41 -24.94 -0.43
CA ASP A 124 -4.04 -23.57 -0.05
C ASP A 124 -5.25 -22.63 -0.02
N GLN A 125 -6.20 -22.84 -0.93
CA GLN A 125 -7.45 -22.08 -0.96
C GLN A 125 -8.29 -22.36 0.29
N MET A 126 -8.40 -23.64 0.68
CA MET A 126 -9.10 -24.05 1.92
C MET A 126 -8.46 -23.46 3.17
N GLU A 127 -7.13 -23.53 3.29
CA GLU A 127 -6.38 -22.91 4.38
C GLU A 127 -6.69 -21.41 4.46
N THR A 128 -6.63 -20.71 3.33
CA THR A 128 -6.90 -19.27 3.23
C THR A 128 -8.33 -18.96 3.61
N PHE A 129 -9.30 -19.75 3.15
CA PHE A 129 -10.72 -19.61 3.45
C PHE A 129 -10.96 -19.68 4.97
N PHE A 130 -10.48 -20.72 5.64
CA PHE A 130 -10.67 -20.89 7.08
C PHE A 130 -9.92 -19.83 7.92
N MET A 131 -8.72 -19.42 7.47
CA MET A 131 -8.02 -18.30 8.10
C MET A 131 -8.78 -16.98 7.99
N HIS A 132 -9.44 -16.72 6.87
CA HIS A 132 -10.26 -15.53 6.68
C HIS A 132 -11.58 -15.61 7.45
N LEU A 133 -12.20 -16.79 7.51
CA LEU A 133 -13.40 -17.04 8.29
C LEU A 133 -13.18 -16.71 9.79
N THR A 134 -12.07 -17.20 10.37
CA THR A 134 -11.73 -16.91 11.78
C THR A 134 -11.41 -15.44 12.05
N ARG A 135 -11.02 -14.68 11.02
CA ARG A 135 -10.72 -13.25 11.10
C ARG A 135 -11.91 -12.36 10.76
N LYS A 136 -13.09 -12.92 10.52
CA LYS A 136 -14.31 -12.20 10.11
C LYS A 136 -14.07 -11.29 8.90
N SER A 137 -13.38 -11.80 7.88
CA SER A 137 -12.79 -10.99 6.79
C SER A 137 -13.76 -10.53 5.70
N GLY A 138 -15.08 -10.50 5.92
CA GLY A 138 -16.07 -10.02 4.95
C GLY A 138 -15.94 -10.62 3.53
N ILE A 139 -16.75 -10.15 2.57
CA ILE A 139 -16.77 -10.63 1.17
C ILE A 139 -15.39 -10.55 0.52
N ALA A 140 -14.70 -9.42 0.69
CA ALA A 140 -13.39 -9.20 0.08
C ALA A 140 -12.30 -10.16 0.57
N GLY A 141 -12.38 -10.64 1.82
CA GLY A 141 -11.48 -11.66 2.35
C GLY A 141 -11.92 -13.06 1.97
N MET A 142 -13.22 -13.37 2.10
CA MET A 142 -13.80 -14.68 1.82
C MET A 142 -13.70 -15.06 0.33
N SER A 143 -13.54 -14.10 -0.58
CA SER A 143 -13.22 -14.35 -1.99
C SER A 143 -11.83 -15.00 -2.21
N CYS A 144 -11.00 -15.09 -1.17
CA CYS A 144 -9.71 -15.77 -1.13
C CYS A 144 -8.78 -15.44 -2.32
N MET A 145 -8.09 -16.45 -2.89
CA MET A 145 -7.21 -16.26 -4.04
C MET A 145 -8.01 -16.38 -5.35
N ALA A 146 -7.83 -15.41 -6.25
CA ALA A 146 -8.31 -15.53 -7.62
C ALA A 146 -7.33 -16.37 -8.47
N GLU A 147 -7.85 -17.12 -9.44
CA GLU A 147 -7.01 -17.83 -10.40
C GLU A 147 -6.11 -16.87 -11.18
N LYS A 148 -6.66 -15.70 -11.55
CA LYS A 148 -5.94 -14.61 -12.21
C LYS A 148 -6.11 -13.30 -11.44
N ASN A 149 -5.00 -12.61 -11.24
CA ASN A 149 -5.00 -11.27 -10.66
C ASN A 149 -3.95 -10.42 -11.39
N GLY A 150 -4.40 -9.60 -12.34
CA GLY A 150 -3.51 -8.95 -13.28
C GLY A 150 -2.70 -9.98 -14.08
N ASN A 151 -1.38 -9.83 -14.10
CA ASN A 151 -0.46 -10.77 -14.74
C ASN A 151 -0.01 -11.94 -13.84
N HIS A 152 -0.58 -12.07 -12.64
CA HIS A 152 -0.28 -13.19 -11.74
C HIS A 152 -1.36 -14.28 -11.82
N TRP A 153 -1.00 -15.50 -12.25
CA TRP A 153 -1.90 -16.62 -12.47
C TRP A 153 -1.58 -17.80 -11.55
N ARG A 154 -2.61 -18.56 -11.18
CA ARG A 154 -2.56 -19.76 -10.32
C ARG A 154 -3.30 -20.90 -10.98
N PRO A 155 -2.70 -21.54 -12.00
CA PRO A 155 -3.40 -22.52 -12.83
C PRO A 155 -3.83 -23.78 -12.08
N LEU A 156 -3.16 -24.08 -10.95
CA LEU A 156 -3.43 -25.28 -10.15
C LEU A 156 -4.46 -25.06 -9.04
N LEU A 157 -5.05 -23.87 -8.93
CA LEU A 157 -5.92 -23.49 -7.81
C LEU A 157 -7.19 -24.35 -7.70
N GLY A 158 -7.61 -25.00 -8.78
CA GLY A 158 -8.74 -25.92 -8.81
C GLY A 158 -8.42 -27.36 -8.43
N PHE A 159 -7.15 -27.74 -8.27
CA PHE A 159 -6.72 -29.11 -8.03
C PHE A 159 -6.30 -29.32 -6.58
N ARG A 160 -6.52 -30.57 -6.09
CA ARG A 160 -6.08 -30.98 -4.77
C ARG A 160 -4.58 -31.33 -4.78
N LYS A 161 -3.90 -31.12 -3.66
CA LYS A 161 -2.51 -31.52 -3.51
C LYS A 161 -2.29 -33.03 -3.77
N SER A 162 -3.22 -33.86 -3.38
CA SER A 162 -3.20 -35.31 -3.66
C SER A 162 -3.21 -35.63 -5.17
N GLU A 163 -3.90 -34.83 -5.99
CA GLU A 163 -3.91 -34.97 -7.45
C GLU A 163 -2.54 -34.58 -8.04
N LEU A 164 -1.88 -33.54 -7.48
CA LEU A 164 -0.53 -33.13 -7.87
C LEU A 164 0.50 -34.24 -7.58
N TYR A 165 0.44 -34.85 -6.41
CA TYR A 165 1.29 -36.02 -6.09
C TYR A 165 1.06 -37.18 -7.04
N LYS A 166 -0.20 -37.52 -7.33
CA LYS A 166 -0.56 -38.55 -8.28
C LYS A 166 0.05 -38.28 -9.66
N TYR A 167 -0.13 -37.05 -10.16
CA TYR A 167 0.45 -36.62 -11.43
C TYR A 167 1.98 -36.73 -11.44
N ALA A 168 2.65 -36.23 -10.39
CA ALA A 168 4.10 -36.29 -10.26
C ALA A 168 4.62 -37.72 -10.29
N LYS A 169 3.94 -38.66 -9.62
CA LYS A 169 4.27 -40.08 -9.60
C LYS A 169 4.09 -40.73 -10.98
N GLU A 170 2.97 -40.47 -11.65
CA GLU A 170 2.65 -41.00 -12.98
C GLU A 170 3.63 -40.50 -14.06
N ASN A 171 4.14 -39.29 -13.92
CA ASN A 171 5.10 -38.67 -14.85
C ASN A 171 6.56 -38.78 -14.38
N HIS A 172 6.85 -39.53 -13.33
CA HIS A 172 8.21 -39.73 -12.78
C HIS A 172 8.97 -38.42 -12.53
N LEU A 173 8.26 -37.42 -11.98
CA LEU A 173 8.86 -36.11 -11.68
C LEU A 173 9.72 -36.18 -10.43
N GLU A 174 10.90 -35.57 -10.49
CA GLU A 174 11.80 -35.42 -9.36
C GLU A 174 11.46 -34.11 -8.62
N PHE A 175 11.17 -34.17 -7.32
CA PHE A 175 10.88 -33.04 -6.45
C PHE A 175 11.41 -33.30 -5.06
N ARG A 176 11.46 -32.26 -4.21
CA ARG A 176 11.87 -32.37 -2.80
C ARG A 176 10.71 -31.99 -1.88
N GLU A 177 10.65 -32.60 -0.72
CA GLU A 177 9.66 -32.27 0.30
C GLU A 177 10.26 -31.33 1.35
N ASP A 178 9.53 -30.30 1.72
CA ASP A 178 9.92 -29.38 2.77
C ASP A 178 9.44 -29.92 4.13
N GLN A 179 10.37 -30.43 4.94
CA GLN A 179 10.08 -30.97 6.26
C GLN A 179 9.49 -29.95 7.24
N SER A 180 9.72 -28.65 7.05
CA SER A 180 9.16 -27.59 7.90
C SER A 180 7.64 -27.48 7.79
N ASN A 181 7.02 -28.07 6.78
CA ASN A 181 5.55 -28.14 6.63
C ASN A 181 4.85 -29.00 7.68
N SER A 182 5.58 -29.88 8.38
CA SER A 182 5.03 -30.77 9.42
C SER A 182 4.90 -30.10 10.80
N GLU A 183 5.55 -28.96 11.03
CA GLU A 183 5.52 -28.29 12.34
C GLU A 183 4.24 -27.46 12.51
N ASN A 184 3.49 -27.70 13.60
CA ASN A 184 2.23 -27.01 13.92
C ASN A 184 2.41 -25.65 14.63
N LYS A 185 3.60 -25.04 14.51
CA LYS A 185 3.93 -23.76 15.15
C LYS A 185 3.04 -22.59 14.66
N TYR A 186 2.60 -22.62 13.42
CA TYR A 186 1.80 -21.56 12.82
C TYR A 186 0.34 -21.97 12.63
N LEU A 187 -0.58 -21.02 12.76
CA LEU A 187 -2.02 -21.25 12.60
C LEU A 187 -2.35 -21.91 11.23
N ARG A 188 -1.65 -21.52 10.17
CA ARG A 188 -1.82 -22.11 8.84
C ARG A 188 -1.48 -23.58 8.81
N ASN A 189 -0.39 -23.98 9.47
CA ASN A 189 0.02 -25.40 9.56
C ASN A 189 -0.98 -26.22 10.39
N ARG A 190 -1.57 -25.65 11.45
CA ARG A 190 -2.64 -26.32 12.20
C ARG A 190 -3.89 -26.54 11.36
N TRP A 191 -4.30 -25.57 10.54
CA TRP A 191 -5.38 -25.77 9.58
C TRP A 191 -5.05 -26.92 8.63
N ARG A 192 -3.85 -26.93 8.03
CA ARG A 192 -3.38 -27.95 7.08
C ARG A 192 -3.31 -29.34 7.67
N ASN A 193 -2.70 -29.47 8.85
CA ASN A 193 -2.29 -30.77 9.40
C ASN A 193 -3.32 -31.39 10.34
N GLU A 194 -4.17 -30.58 10.99
CA GLU A 194 -5.10 -31.05 12.03
C GLU A 194 -6.57 -30.81 11.63
N TRP A 195 -6.97 -29.55 11.45
CA TRP A 195 -8.38 -29.21 11.42
C TRP A 195 -9.06 -29.55 10.09
N ILE A 196 -8.47 -29.20 8.95
CA ILE A 196 -9.01 -29.57 7.64
C ILE A 196 -9.13 -31.08 7.48
N PRO A 197 -8.07 -31.92 7.78
CA PRO A 197 -8.21 -33.37 7.72
C PRO A 197 -9.27 -33.92 8.67
N MET A 198 -9.45 -33.37 9.88
CA MET A 198 -10.51 -33.75 10.81
C MET A 198 -11.89 -33.47 10.23
N MET A 199 -12.09 -32.27 9.67
CA MET A 199 -13.35 -31.87 9.05
C MET A 199 -13.65 -32.69 7.80
N GLU A 200 -12.67 -33.02 6.98
CA GLU A 200 -12.84 -33.86 5.80
C GLU A 200 -13.24 -35.30 6.15
N LYS A 201 -12.75 -35.84 7.26
CA LYS A 201 -13.21 -37.12 7.78
C LYS A 201 -14.70 -37.11 8.17
N ALA A 202 -15.19 -35.98 8.63
CA ALA A 202 -16.61 -35.81 9.00
C ALA A 202 -17.47 -35.39 7.78
N ASN A 203 -16.91 -34.69 6.81
CA ASN A 203 -17.59 -34.20 5.61
C ASN A 203 -16.70 -34.35 4.37
N ILE A 204 -16.91 -35.42 3.63
CA ILE A 204 -16.14 -35.74 2.42
C ILE A 204 -16.26 -34.73 1.27
N GLN A 205 -17.24 -33.82 1.34
CA GLN A 205 -17.46 -32.77 0.32
C GLN A 205 -16.90 -31.40 0.74
N LEU A 206 -16.13 -31.31 1.82
CA LEU A 206 -15.63 -30.03 2.35
C LEU A 206 -14.90 -29.20 1.29
N ALA A 207 -14.02 -29.80 0.51
CA ALA A 207 -13.28 -29.11 -0.53
C ALA A 207 -14.19 -28.52 -1.61
N GLU A 208 -15.23 -29.26 -2.02
CA GLU A 208 -16.21 -28.79 -2.99
C GLU A 208 -17.07 -27.65 -2.40
N SER A 209 -17.49 -27.77 -1.16
CA SER A 209 -18.24 -26.73 -0.46
C SER A 209 -17.44 -25.42 -0.40
N VAL A 210 -16.14 -25.47 -0.06
CA VAL A 210 -15.27 -24.30 -0.06
C VAL A 210 -15.12 -23.73 -1.48
N ARG A 211 -14.95 -24.57 -2.51
CA ARG A 211 -14.85 -24.12 -3.91
C ARG A 211 -16.08 -23.34 -4.33
N VAL A 212 -17.27 -23.86 -4.04
CA VAL A 212 -18.56 -23.21 -4.37
C VAL A 212 -18.70 -21.88 -3.65
N LEU A 213 -18.44 -21.84 -2.33
CA LEU A 213 -18.53 -20.62 -1.55
C LEU A 213 -17.53 -19.55 -2.00
N VAL A 214 -16.26 -19.92 -2.22
CA VAL A 214 -15.26 -18.99 -2.73
C VAL A 214 -15.67 -18.41 -4.08
N LYS A 215 -16.23 -19.25 -4.98
CA LYS A 215 -16.72 -18.78 -6.28
C LYS A 215 -17.89 -17.80 -6.13
N ALA A 216 -18.80 -18.05 -5.20
CA ALA A 216 -19.91 -17.15 -4.91
C ALA A 216 -19.40 -15.79 -4.39
N PHE A 217 -18.48 -15.80 -3.40
CA PHE A 217 -17.85 -14.58 -2.90
C PHE A 217 -17.05 -13.82 -3.96
N GLN A 218 -16.36 -14.52 -4.87
CA GLN A 218 -15.67 -13.88 -5.99
C GLN A 218 -16.64 -13.20 -6.96
N THR A 219 -17.77 -13.82 -7.22
CA THR A 219 -18.81 -13.26 -8.08
C THR A 219 -19.41 -12.00 -7.45
N GLU A 220 -19.80 -12.08 -6.18
CA GLU A 220 -20.36 -10.95 -5.42
C GLU A 220 -19.37 -9.80 -5.33
N ARG A 221 -18.12 -10.09 -5.01
CA ARG A 221 -17.05 -9.09 -5.01
C ARG A 221 -16.90 -8.43 -6.38
N GLY A 222 -17.00 -9.18 -7.47
CA GLY A 222 -16.94 -8.64 -8.84
C GLY A 222 -18.09 -7.67 -9.14
N PHE A 223 -19.28 -7.91 -8.64
CA PHE A 223 -20.41 -6.96 -8.73
C PHE A 223 -20.14 -5.69 -7.93
N LEU A 224 -19.72 -5.82 -6.67
CA LEU A 224 -19.38 -4.68 -5.82
C LEU A 224 -18.24 -3.83 -6.41
N GLU A 225 -17.21 -4.46 -6.99
CA GLU A 225 -16.10 -3.75 -7.65
C GLU A 225 -16.59 -2.94 -8.85
N LYS A 226 -17.47 -3.50 -9.68
CA LYS A 226 -18.06 -2.80 -10.82
C LYS A 226 -18.96 -1.65 -10.40
N GLU A 227 -19.84 -1.86 -9.42
CA GLU A 227 -20.73 -0.85 -8.88
C GLU A 227 -19.97 0.36 -8.32
N ASN A 228 -18.87 0.11 -7.63
CA ASN A 228 -18.09 1.15 -6.97
C ASN A 228 -16.87 1.66 -7.80
N GLN A 229 -16.71 1.19 -9.04
CA GLN A 229 -15.53 1.53 -9.86
C GLN A 229 -15.44 3.04 -10.17
N SER A 230 -16.58 3.68 -10.43
CA SER A 230 -16.61 5.14 -10.70
C SER A 230 -16.19 5.95 -9.48
N THR A 231 -16.63 5.53 -8.29
CA THR A 231 -16.22 6.17 -7.02
C THR A 231 -14.72 5.97 -6.76
N LEU A 232 -14.20 4.76 -6.97
CA LEU A 232 -12.77 4.48 -6.83
C LEU A 232 -11.92 5.31 -7.79
N ASN A 233 -12.31 5.40 -9.06
CA ASN A 233 -11.60 6.20 -10.05
C ASN A 233 -11.60 7.68 -9.65
N SER A 234 -12.73 8.21 -9.23
CA SER A 234 -12.83 9.61 -8.75
C SER A 234 -11.90 9.86 -7.56
N ILE A 235 -11.83 8.93 -6.59
CA ILE A 235 -10.93 9.08 -5.44
C ILE A 235 -9.46 9.02 -5.88
N HIS A 236 -9.08 8.12 -6.79
CA HIS A 236 -7.71 8.03 -7.29
C HIS A 236 -7.27 9.26 -8.09
N GLU A 237 -8.18 9.86 -8.86
CA GLU A 237 -7.89 11.02 -9.69
C GLU A 237 -7.86 12.32 -8.87
N SER A 238 -8.79 12.50 -7.96
CA SER A 238 -8.98 13.76 -7.22
C SER A 238 -8.38 13.74 -5.80
N GLY A 239 -8.09 12.58 -5.25
CA GLY A 239 -7.77 12.42 -3.83
C GLY A 239 -8.97 12.71 -2.90
N VAL A 240 -10.21 12.67 -3.42
CA VAL A 240 -11.40 13.10 -2.68
C VAL A 240 -12.49 12.03 -2.72
N TRP A 241 -13.07 11.74 -1.55
CA TRP A 241 -14.29 10.94 -1.43
C TRP A 241 -15.39 11.80 -0.84
N SER A 242 -16.32 12.28 -1.69
CA SER A 242 -17.42 13.15 -1.24
C SER A 242 -18.34 12.43 -0.24
N PHE A 243 -18.84 13.16 0.75
CA PHE A 243 -19.76 12.60 1.74
C PHE A 243 -21.06 12.11 1.10
N SER A 244 -21.55 12.80 0.06
CA SER A 244 -22.71 12.36 -0.70
C SER A 244 -22.49 10.99 -1.35
N SER A 245 -21.28 10.72 -1.89
CA SER A 245 -20.93 9.41 -2.43
C SER A 245 -20.71 8.37 -1.32
N PHE A 246 -20.04 8.75 -0.23
CA PHE A 246 -19.82 7.87 0.92
C PHE A 246 -21.15 7.39 1.54
N ASP A 247 -22.09 8.30 1.75
CA ASP A 247 -23.38 8.01 2.37
C ASP A 247 -24.27 7.13 1.47
N LYS A 248 -24.18 7.26 0.15
CA LYS A 248 -24.89 6.42 -0.85
C LYS A 248 -24.28 5.05 -1.02
N THR A 249 -22.99 4.88 -0.74
CA THR A 249 -22.31 3.59 -0.82
C THR A 249 -22.74 2.71 0.35
N ASN A 250 -23.15 1.47 0.06
CA ASN A 250 -23.49 0.49 1.10
C ASN A 250 -22.24 0.09 1.92
N GLU A 251 -22.43 -0.59 3.03
CA GLU A 251 -21.36 -0.96 3.97
C GLU A 251 -20.29 -1.82 3.30
N GLU A 252 -20.67 -2.81 2.51
CA GLU A 252 -19.78 -3.70 1.78
C GLU A 252 -18.97 -2.94 0.73
N GLY A 253 -19.59 -2.00 0.03
CA GLY A 253 -18.92 -1.10 -0.93
C GLY A 253 -17.91 -0.20 -0.25
N ARG A 254 -18.26 0.40 0.89
CA ARG A 254 -17.32 1.21 1.71
C ARG A 254 -16.14 0.37 2.16
N TYR A 255 -16.38 -0.85 2.64
CA TYR A 255 -15.31 -1.77 3.04
C TYR A 255 -14.39 -2.11 1.86
N LEU A 256 -14.96 -2.37 0.68
CA LEU A 256 -14.20 -2.66 -0.52
C LEU A 256 -13.33 -1.46 -0.95
N ILE A 257 -13.92 -0.25 -0.99
CA ILE A 257 -13.22 0.99 -1.33
C ILE A 257 -12.08 1.24 -0.32
N ALA A 258 -12.38 1.18 0.98
CA ALA A 258 -11.41 1.36 2.05
C ALA A 258 -10.22 0.39 1.88
N LYS A 259 -10.49 -0.88 1.62
CA LYS A 259 -9.45 -1.89 1.39
C LYS A 259 -8.60 -1.60 0.15
N LYS A 260 -9.19 -1.09 -0.93
CA LYS A 260 -8.47 -0.67 -2.15
C LYS A 260 -7.58 0.57 -1.90
N LEU A 261 -7.97 1.43 -0.96
CA LEU A 261 -7.19 2.57 -0.48
C LEU A 261 -6.15 2.19 0.59
N GLY A 262 -5.97 0.90 0.89
CA GLY A 262 -5.02 0.41 1.89
C GLY A 262 -5.52 0.46 3.33
N LEU A 263 -6.79 0.80 3.60
CA LEU A 263 -7.35 0.90 4.95
C LEU A 263 -7.75 -0.48 5.52
N ARG A 264 -7.66 -0.62 6.84
CA ARG A 264 -8.16 -1.77 7.60
C ARG A 264 -9.62 -1.56 8.00
N ALA A 265 -10.27 -2.61 8.47
CA ALA A 265 -11.66 -2.52 8.95
C ALA A 265 -11.81 -1.51 10.11
N SER A 266 -10.89 -1.50 11.08
CA SER A 266 -10.88 -0.53 12.18
C SER A 266 -10.73 0.91 11.70
N GLU A 267 -9.91 1.14 10.68
CA GLU A 267 -9.69 2.46 10.09
C GLU A 267 -10.93 2.93 9.28
N LEU A 268 -11.73 2.01 8.75
CA LEU A 268 -13.04 2.34 8.16
C LEU A 268 -14.05 2.78 9.23
N GLU A 269 -14.05 2.16 10.41
CA GLU A 269 -14.85 2.60 11.54
C GLU A 269 -14.45 4.02 11.98
N GLU A 270 -13.14 4.29 12.09
CA GLU A 270 -12.61 5.62 12.37
C GLU A 270 -12.95 6.63 11.26
N LEU A 271 -12.92 6.23 9.99
CA LEU A 271 -13.34 7.06 8.86
C LEU A 271 -14.85 7.40 8.97
N THR A 272 -15.67 6.44 9.39
CA THR A 272 -17.12 6.65 9.61
C THR A 272 -17.36 7.63 10.78
N ALA A 273 -16.56 7.54 11.85
CA ALA A 273 -16.60 8.52 12.94
C ALA A 273 -16.10 9.89 12.46
N LEU A 274 -15.05 9.94 11.64
CA LEU A 274 -14.53 11.18 11.06
C LEU A 274 -15.58 11.90 10.17
N ARG A 275 -16.47 11.14 9.50
CA ARG A 275 -17.62 11.69 8.74
C ARG A 275 -18.54 12.55 9.59
N GLN A 276 -18.70 12.19 10.87
CA GLN A 276 -19.56 12.90 11.82
C GLN A 276 -18.83 13.96 12.65
N ALA A 277 -17.51 14.01 12.54
CA ALA A 277 -16.67 14.94 13.27
C ALA A 277 -16.73 16.36 12.67
N GLU A 278 -16.25 17.34 13.43
CA GLU A 278 -16.10 18.72 12.95
C GLU A 278 -15.12 18.81 11.78
N LYS A 279 -15.33 19.81 10.92
CA LYS A 279 -14.42 20.16 9.82
C LYS A 279 -12.98 20.33 10.34
N SER A 280 -12.02 19.89 9.54
CA SER A 280 -10.57 19.92 9.83
C SER A 280 -10.07 18.86 10.83
N LYS A 281 -10.89 17.95 11.31
CA LYS A 281 -10.43 16.73 11.97
C LYS A 281 -9.76 15.80 10.95
N LYS A 282 -8.86 14.95 11.41
CA LYS A 282 -8.08 14.04 10.55
C LYS A 282 -7.96 12.64 11.13
N LEU A 283 -7.75 11.68 10.24
CA LEU A 283 -7.32 10.31 10.52
C LEU A 283 -5.93 10.10 9.91
N GLU A 284 -5.01 9.59 10.71
CA GLU A 284 -3.63 9.30 10.30
C GLU A 284 -3.42 7.78 10.16
N VAL A 285 -3.02 7.33 8.99
CA VAL A 285 -2.73 5.93 8.69
C VAL A 285 -1.22 5.77 8.46
N LYS A 286 -0.44 5.76 9.55
CA LYS A 286 1.04 5.79 9.56
C LYS A 286 1.70 4.75 8.65
N ARG A 287 1.20 3.50 8.61
CA ARG A 287 1.78 2.42 7.80
C ARG A 287 1.71 2.67 6.29
N GLU A 288 0.78 3.50 5.83
CA GLU A 288 0.58 3.86 4.42
C GLU A 288 1.05 5.30 4.12
N ASN A 289 1.58 5.99 5.13
CA ASN A 289 1.93 7.41 5.03
C ASN A 289 0.76 8.27 4.53
N LEU A 290 -0.46 7.94 4.98
CA LEU A 290 -1.70 8.51 4.48
C LEU A 290 -2.40 9.34 5.56
N MET A 291 -2.78 10.56 5.19
CA MET A 291 -3.60 11.47 5.99
C MET A 291 -4.96 11.62 5.34
N ILE A 292 -6.03 11.49 6.12
CA ILE A 292 -7.40 11.66 5.65
C ILE A 292 -8.06 12.78 6.46
N TRP A 293 -8.48 13.82 5.77
CA TRP A 293 -9.06 15.01 6.37
C TRP A 293 -10.57 15.07 6.14
N ASN A 294 -11.32 15.54 7.14
CA ASN A 294 -12.70 15.97 6.96
C ASN A 294 -12.72 17.43 6.50
N ASP A 295 -13.11 17.68 5.25
CA ASP A 295 -13.23 19.04 4.70
C ASP A 295 -14.65 19.64 4.88
N GLY A 296 -15.56 18.97 5.54
CA GLY A 296 -16.96 19.37 5.74
C GLY A 296 -17.91 18.72 4.73
N ASP A 297 -17.47 18.51 3.49
CA ASP A 297 -18.26 17.91 2.40
C ASP A 297 -17.65 16.61 1.84
N ALA A 298 -16.39 16.31 2.22
CA ALA A 298 -15.64 15.19 1.70
C ALA A 298 -14.54 14.73 2.66
N PHE A 299 -14.08 13.48 2.47
CA PHE A 299 -12.77 13.05 2.89
C PHE A 299 -11.75 13.45 1.84
N VAL A 300 -10.66 14.07 2.27
CA VAL A 300 -9.54 14.46 1.42
C VAL A 300 -8.33 13.63 1.81
N PHE A 301 -7.82 12.84 0.87
CA PHE A 301 -6.69 11.94 1.04
C PHE A 301 -5.41 12.63 0.61
N SER A 302 -4.37 12.57 1.43
CA SER A 302 -3.06 13.13 1.13
C SER A 302 -1.95 12.26 1.71
N GLU A 303 -0.78 12.28 1.09
CA GLU A 303 0.41 11.72 1.70
C GLU A 303 0.88 12.63 2.85
N GLU A 304 1.38 12.04 3.92
CA GLU A 304 2.05 12.79 4.98
C GLU A 304 3.36 13.37 4.43
N LYS A 305 3.41 14.70 4.29
CA LYS A 305 4.63 15.39 3.87
C LYS A 305 5.43 15.76 5.11
N GLU A 306 6.65 15.26 5.25
CA GLU A 306 7.63 15.88 6.15
C GLU A 306 7.98 17.26 5.59
N THR A 307 7.27 18.28 6.02
CA THR A 307 7.60 19.66 5.69
C THR A 307 8.77 20.10 6.57
N LYS A 308 9.96 20.13 5.99
CA LYS A 308 11.09 20.85 6.59
C LYS A 308 10.72 22.34 6.65
N ILE A 309 10.83 22.95 7.82
CA ILE A 309 10.65 24.40 7.95
C ILE A 309 11.73 25.05 7.08
N PRO A 310 11.35 25.86 6.08
CA PRO A 310 12.32 26.46 5.18
C PRO A 310 13.13 27.56 5.88
N GLU A 311 14.32 27.85 5.36
CA GLU A 311 15.18 28.91 5.87
C GLU A 311 14.66 30.30 5.46
N LEU A 312 14.74 31.25 6.40
CA LEU A 312 14.55 32.67 6.14
C LEU A 312 15.78 33.22 5.41
N LEU A 313 15.52 33.96 4.34
CA LEU A 313 16.50 34.79 3.66
C LEU A 313 16.29 36.24 4.14
N ILE A 314 17.30 36.81 4.79
CA ILE A 314 17.28 38.14 5.34
C ILE A 314 18.32 38.96 4.60
N GLU A 315 17.90 40.04 3.95
CA GLU A 315 18.75 40.95 3.15
C GLU A 315 18.52 42.38 3.58
N THR A 316 19.59 43.15 3.84
CA THR A 316 19.50 44.61 4.07
C THR A 316 19.47 45.32 2.72
N ILE A 317 18.48 46.20 2.52
CA ILE A 317 18.34 46.99 1.33
C ILE A 317 18.21 48.50 1.64
N GLN A 318 18.59 49.36 0.69
CA GLN A 318 18.59 50.80 0.89
C GLN A 318 17.29 51.49 0.50
N TYR A 319 16.48 50.84 -0.38
CA TYR A 319 15.26 51.47 -0.90
C TYR A 319 14.13 50.42 -0.96
N LEU A 320 12.90 50.87 -0.67
CA LEU A 320 11.70 50.06 -0.86
C LEU A 320 11.46 49.84 -2.35
N PRO A 321 11.05 48.62 -2.80
CA PRO A 321 10.68 48.35 -4.17
C PRO A 321 9.38 49.11 -4.52
N LYS A 322 9.23 49.49 -5.78
CA LYS A 322 7.99 50.13 -6.27
C LYS A 322 6.78 49.18 -6.25
N ASN A 323 7.01 47.87 -6.38
CA ASN A 323 5.98 46.85 -6.35
C ASN A 323 6.25 45.85 -5.26
N PHE A 324 5.24 45.55 -4.45
CA PHE A 324 5.28 44.53 -3.39
C PHE A 324 4.71 43.22 -3.93
N ASN A 325 5.30 42.11 -3.53
CA ASN A 325 4.78 40.80 -3.84
C ASN A 325 4.50 40.03 -2.54
N LYS A 326 3.73 38.94 -2.65
CA LYS A 326 3.38 38.12 -1.48
C LYS A 326 4.50 37.20 -0.99
N LYS A 327 5.67 37.19 -1.67
CA LYS A 327 6.82 36.31 -1.37
C LYS A 327 7.86 36.95 -0.49
N SER A 328 7.73 38.23 -0.21
CA SER A 328 8.66 38.96 0.65
C SER A 328 7.96 40.08 1.40
N ILE A 329 8.51 40.42 2.57
CA ILE A 329 8.10 41.57 3.37
C ILE A 329 9.32 42.48 3.65
N PHE A 330 9.03 43.71 4.01
CA PHE A 330 10.04 44.75 4.25
C PHE A 330 9.81 45.37 5.64
N LEU A 331 10.76 45.19 6.55
CA LEU A 331 10.66 45.65 7.92
C LEU A 331 11.70 46.74 8.22
N ASP A 332 11.39 47.59 9.14
CA ASP A 332 12.32 48.58 9.72
C ASP A 332 13.27 47.88 10.69
N SER A 333 14.58 47.89 10.41
CA SER A 333 15.56 47.20 11.25
C SER A 333 15.56 47.67 12.70
N LYS A 334 15.28 48.94 12.94
CA LYS A 334 15.21 49.57 14.29
C LYS A 334 13.99 49.12 15.11
N LYS A 335 12.98 48.54 14.46
CA LYS A 335 11.75 48.05 15.10
C LYS A 335 11.75 46.56 15.40
N ILE A 336 12.74 45.82 14.87
CA ILE A 336 12.89 44.38 15.12
C ILE A 336 13.56 44.21 16.47
N SER A 337 12.91 43.56 17.42
CA SER A 337 13.34 43.42 18.81
C SER A 337 14.33 42.26 19.02
N ALA A 338 14.30 41.22 18.16
CA ALA A 338 15.16 40.06 18.27
C ALA A 338 15.35 39.33 16.90
N ALA A 339 16.10 38.23 16.93
CA ALA A 339 16.27 37.37 15.74
C ALA A 339 14.92 36.85 15.23
N LEU A 340 14.67 37.03 13.94
CA LEU A 340 13.46 36.53 13.29
C LEU A 340 13.50 35.01 13.14
N SER A 341 12.41 34.36 13.46
CA SER A 341 12.23 32.92 13.32
C SER A 341 11.02 32.58 12.44
N VAL A 342 11.06 31.42 11.77
CA VAL A 342 9.93 30.89 11.01
C VAL A 342 9.46 29.59 11.64
N ARG A 343 8.15 29.44 11.79
CA ARG A 343 7.52 28.23 12.31
C ARG A 343 6.15 28.01 11.65
N LYS A 344 5.59 26.83 11.84
CA LYS A 344 4.16 26.60 11.55
C LYS A 344 3.31 27.40 12.54
N TRP A 345 2.17 27.88 12.06
CA TRP A 345 1.21 28.59 12.93
C TRP A 345 0.64 27.66 14.01
N ARG A 346 0.14 28.24 15.07
CA ARG A 346 -0.50 27.54 16.20
C ARG A 346 -1.86 28.16 16.50
N GLU A 347 -2.74 27.36 17.07
CA GLU A 347 -4.03 27.87 17.55
C GLU A 347 -3.82 28.96 18.60
N GLY A 348 -4.54 30.07 18.44
CA GLY A 348 -4.35 31.27 19.28
C GLY A 348 -3.38 32.30 18.73
N ASP A 349 -2.59 32.00 17.70
CA ASP A 349 -1.71 32.98 17.05
C ASP A 349 -2.48 34.19 16.56
N ARG A 350 -1.89 35.39 16.84
CA ARG A 350 -2.46 36.68 16.45
C ARG A 350 -1.42 37.56 15.75
N ILE A 351 -1.88 38.32 14.78
CA ILE A 351 -1.08 39.33 14.08
C ILE A 351 -1.81 40.67 14.12
N SER A 352 -1.09 41.78 14.12
CA SER A 352 -1.63 43.12 13.94
C SER A 352 -1.43 43.57 12.50
N PRO A 353 -2.42 43.38 11.60
CA PRO A 353 -2.23 43.62 10.17
C PRO A 353 -1.99 45.10 9.84
N VAL A 354 -1.31 45.36 8.70
CA VAL A 354 -1.17 46.69 8.15
C VAL A 354 -2.55 47.35 7.93
N GLY A 355 -2.74 48.58 8.42
CA GLY A 355 -3.95 49.35 8.23
C GLY A 355 -5.15 48.97 9.10
N MET A 356 -4.94 48.14 10.12
CA MET A 356 -5.96 47.78 11.11
C MET A 356 -5.56 48.20 12.50
N GLU A 357 -6.51 48.77 13.26
CA GLU A 357 -6.36 48.91 14.70
C GLU A 357 -6.70 47.59 15.40
N GLY A 358 -5.76 47.05 16.22
CA GLY A 358 -5.92 45.82 16.97
C GLY A 358 -5.24 44.60 16.32
N SER A 359 -5.66 43.42 16.72
CA SER A 359 -5.08 42.16 16.24
C SER A 359 -6.14 41.20 15.71
N GLN A 360 -5.79 40.40 14.73
CA GLN A 360 -6.62 39.35 14.08
C GLN A 360 -6.03 37.98 14.40
N LEU A 361 -6.90 36.98 14.56
CA LEU A 361 -6.45 35.58 14.69
C LEU A 361 -5.90 35.08 13.34
N VAL A 362 -4.79 34.39 13.40
CA VAL A 362 -4.19 33.73 12.21
C VAL A 362 -5.14 32.71 11.63
N SER A 363 -5.91 32.00 12.46
CA SER A 363 -6.96 31.08 12.02
C SER A 363 -8.02 31.70 11.13
N ASP A 364 -8.41 32.96 11.42
CA ASP A 364 -9.40 33.70 10.62
C ASP A 364 -8.79 34.15 9.29
N ILE A 365 -7.53 34.59 9.28
CA ILE A 365 -6.80 34.91 8.05
C ILE A 365 -6.70 33.70 7.11
N ILE A 366 -6.41 32.53 7.68
CA ILE A 366 -6.35 31.27 6.92
C ILE A 366 -7.71 30.90 6.34
N LYS A 367 -8.80 31.13 7.09
CA LYS A 367 -10.18 30.91 6.64
C LYS A 367 -10.52 31.83 5.47
N ASP A 368 -10.24 33.12 5.62
CA ASP A 368 -10.53 34.15 4.59
C ASP A 368 -9.71 33.89 3.32
N GLY A 369 -8.50 33.34 3.46
CA GLY A 369 -7.63 32.95 2.35
C GLY A 369 -8.11 31.75 1.55
N LYS A 370 -9.22 31.07 1.94
CA LYS A 370 -9.77 29.87 1.30
C LYS A 370 -8.74 28.76 1.12
N ILE A 371 -7.78 28.65 2.05
CA ILE A 371 -6.72 27.64 2.00
C ILE A 371 -7.32 26.25 2.23
N SER A 372 -6.85 25.26 1.47
CA SER A 372 -7.30 23.88 1.60
C SER A 372 -7.06 23.33 3.03
N VAL A 373 -7.86 22.36 3.46
CA VAL A 373 -7.72 21.76 4.82
C VAL A 373 -6.34 21.16 5.04
N GLN A 374 -5.75 20.61 3.99
CA GLN A 374 -4.40 20.05 4.02
C GLN A 374 -3.33 21.12 4.23
N ASP A 375 -3.45 22.24 3.48
CA ASP A 375 -2.47 23.31 3.48
C ASP A 375 -2.56 24.20 4.74
N LYS A 376 -3.73 24.21 5.41
CA LYS A 376 -3.90 24.97 6.67
C LYS A 376 -2.88 24.61 7.72
N ALA A 377 -2.58 23.31 7.89
CA ALA A 377 -1.62 22.82 8.86
C ALA A 377 -0.17 23.23 8.52
N GLU A 378 0.08 23.61 7.26
CA GLU A 378 1.39 23.94 6.72
C GLU A 378 1.67 25.44 6.64
N VAL A 379 0.68 26.29 6.98
CA VAL A 379 0.85 27.74 6.96
C VAL A 379 1.98 28.14 7.90
N LEU A 380 2.90 28.93 7.37
CA LEU A 380 4.06 29.45 8.10
C LEU A 380 3.80 30.86 8.63
N VAL A 381 4.35 31.13 9.80
CA VAL A 381 4.43 32.47 10.37
C VAL A 381 5.88 32.86 10.60
N VAL A 382 6.20 34.12 10.42
CA VAL A 382 7.48 34.70 10.81
C VAL A 382 7.23 35.60 12.01
N GLU A 383 8.00 35.44 13.05
CA GLU A 383 7.87 36.17 14.29
C GLU A 383 9.24 36.64 14.79
N ASP A 384 9.24 37.68 15.61
CA ASP A 384 10.30 38.02 16.56
C ASP A 384 9.81 37.70 17.98
N ASP A 385 10.56 38.11 19.01
CA ASP A 385 10.20 37.80 20.41
C ASP A 385 8.87 38.43 20.86
N GLU A 386 8.38 39.44 20.18
CA GLU A 386 7.21 40.21 20.60
C GLU A 386 5.93 39.87 19.84
N GLU A 387 6.03 39.65 18.52
CA GLU A 387 4.85 39.49 17.69
C GLU A 387 5.10 38.77 16.38
N ILE A 388 4.01 38.25 15.77
CA ILE A 388 4.03 37.72 14.41
C ILE A 388 4.06 38.89 13.43
N VAL A 389 5.14 38.98 12.64
CA VAL A 389 5.35 40.01 11.63
C VAL A 389 4.83 39.64 10.25
N TRP A 390 4.65 38.34 9.99
CA TRP A 390 4.17 37.87 8.71
C TRP A 390 3.46 36.52 8.83
N VAL A 391 2.22 36.45 8.33
CA VAL A 391 1.57 35.19 7.97
C VAL A 391 1.89 34.99 6.49
N VAL A 392 2.77 34.03 6.22
CA VAL A 392 3.46 33.90 4.91
C VAL A 392 2.51 33.79 3.75
N GLY A 393 2.66 34.69 2.78
CA GLY A 393 1.80 34.78 1.59
C GLY A 393 0.40 35.36 1.81
N LEU A 394 -0.04 35.56 3.05
CA LEU A 394 -1.40 35.98 3.40
C LEU A 394 -1.49 37.40 3.96
N LYS A 395 -0.80 37.67 5.07
CA LYS A 395 -0.91 38.95 5.79
C LYS A 395 0.43 39.41 6.37
N VAL A 396 0.65 40.72 6.33
CA VAL A 396 1.85 41.35 6.90
C VAL A 396 1.44 42.17 8.13
N GLY A 397 2.25 42.11 9.20
CA GLY A 397 2.09 42.90 10.39
C GLY A 397 2.45 44.38 10.14
N GLY A 398 1.66 45.29 10.71
CA GLY A 398 1.80 46.72 10.44
C GLY A 398 2.78 47.45 11.32
N ARG A 399 3.10 46.94 12.53
CA ARG A 399 3.86 47.69 13.51
C ARG A 399 5.33 47.84 13.15
N LYS A 400 5.92 46.84 12.54
CA LYS A 400 7.36 46.80 12.22
C LYS A 400 7.66 46.99 10.74
N ILE A 401 6.66 47.33 9.93
CA ILE A 401 6.84 47.55 8.50
C ILE A 401 7.71 48.74 8.20
N ALA A 402 8.53 48.67 7.17
CA ALA A 402 9.31 49.79 6.66
C ALA A 402 8.45 50.75 5.87
N ASP A 403 8.71 52.07 5.99
CA ASP A 403 8.07 53.16 5.28
C ASP A 403 9.10 54.06 4.57
N SER A 404 8.65 55.18 3.98
CA SER A 404 9.51 56.11 3.25
C SER A 404 10.55 56.82 4.12
N LEU A 405 10.42 56.77 5.44
CA LEU A 405 11.31 57.39 6.42
C LEU A 405 12.28 56.40 7.05
N THR A 406 12.17 55.11 6.73
CA THR A 406 13.01 54.06 7.29
C THR A 406 14.43 54.17 6.72
N GLU A 407 15.42 54.30 7.59
CA GLU A 407 16.82 54.47 7.20
C GLU A 407 17.47 53.14 6.80
N GLU A 408 17.12 52.05 7.45
CA GLU A 408 17.65 50.71 7.18
C GLU A 408 16.51 49.72 7.06
N ILE A 409 16.37 49.12 5.86
CA ILE A 409 15.27 48.24 5.53
C ILE A 409 15.76 46.79 5.48
N VAL A 410 15.08 45.92 6.20
CA VAL A 410 15.32 44.49 6.17
C VAL A 410 14.25 43.82 5.27
N LYS A 411 14.67 43.21 4.17
CA LYS A 411 13.86 42.40 3.32
C LYS A 411 13.91 40.96 3.82
N ILE A 412 12.75 40.37 4.04
CA ILE A 412 12.58 38.97 4.44
C ILE A 412 11.89 38.21 3.35
N SER A 413 12.46 37.08 3.00
CA SER A 413 11.87 36.12 2.06
C SER A 413 12.12 34.68 2.53
N ILE A 414 11.41 33.72 1.96
CA ILE A 414 11.55 32.31 2.28
C ILE A 414 12.11 31.57 1.05
N LYS A 415 13.19 30.81 1.27
CA LYS A 415 13.83 30.03 0.22
C LYS A 415 12.90 28.94 -0.24
N ASN A 416 12.69 28.82 -1.57
CA ASN A 416 11.83 27.82 -2.19
C ASN A 416 10.36 27.83 -1.72
N LEU A 417 9.81 29.01 -1.44
CA LEU A 417 8.43 29.18 -1.02
C LEU A 417 7.45 28.73 -2.13
N ASN A 418 6.75 27.60 -1.92
CA ASN A 418 5.53 27.28 -2.65
C ASN A 418 4.38 28.02 -1.98
N ILE A 419 3.85 29.05 -2.61
CA ILE A 419 2.73 29.83 -2.06
C ILE A 419 1.44 29.03 -2.26
N TYR A 420 0.67 28.87 -1.19
CA TYR A 420 -0.66 28.20 -1.15
C TYR A 420 -1.75 29.09 -1.79
N ILE A 421 -1.53 29.60 -3.02
CA ILE A 421 -2.49 30.49 -3.68
C ILE A 421 -2.77 29.96 -5.08
#